data_8bca842d43d5505feb57774b92a6e0b6
#
_entry.id   8bca842d43d5505feb57774b92a6e0b6
#
_cell.length_a   1.000
_cell.length_b   1.000
_cell.length_c   1.000
_cell.angle_alpha   90.00
_cell.angle_beta   90.00
_cell.angle_gamma   90.00
#
_symmetry.space_group_name_H-M   'P 1'
#
loop_
_entity.id
_entity.type
_entity.pdbx_description
1 polymer ?
#
loop_
_entity_poly.entity_id
_entity_poly.type
_entity_poly.pdbx_seq_one_letter_code
_entity_poly.pdbx_strand_id
1 'polypeptide(L)'
;MSILKNAVCPQHIPTYDGSDQSTHPSVLRFDAPWHGYLYWMAMTPYPYNNDGLEDPSILVSNDAQTWIVPDGLTNPLTPAPKPGHNCDVELVYNKERDELWLYYVEADDIVQSWVKLMRSADGVHWTRPEIVLHDPVQKYSILSPCIQRMQDGSWRMWYVDTGNTGYQNQDNKVR
;
A
#
# COMPACT_ATOMS: atom_id res chain seq x y z
N MET A 1 -18.07 20.38 17.06
CA MET A 1 -16.77 19.97 17.61
C MET A 1 -15.82 19.84 16.44
N SER A 2 -14.76 20.65 16.33
CA SER A 2 -13.90 20.61 15.13
C SER A 2 -12.96 19.40 15.26
N ILE A 3 -13.17 18.43 14.39
CA ILE A 3 -12.32 17.22 14.26
C ILE A 3 -10.83 17.59 14.01
N LEU A 4 -10.58 18.78 13.48
CA LEU A 4 -9.24 19.24 13.10
C LEU A 4 -8.39 19.74 14.27
N LYS A 5 -8.93 19.97 15.47
CA LYS A 5 -8.12 20.42 16.62
C LYS A 5 -7.13 19.37 17.15
N ASN A 6 -7.32 18.09 16.80
CA ASN A 6 -6.45 16.99 17.24
C ASN A 6 -5.66 16.36 16.07
N ALA A 7 -5.72 16.94 14.88
CA ALA A 7 -5.14 16.35 13.67
C ALA A 7 -3.65 16.72 13.45
N VAL A 8 -2.97 17.30 14.42
CA VAL A 8 -1.59 17.79 14.24
C VAL A 8 -0.69 17.14 15.29
N CYS A 9 -0.66 15.82 15.32
CA CYS A 9 0.36 15.09 16.07
C CYS A 9 1.12 14.21 15.08
N PRO A 10 2.30 14.62 14.59
CA PRO A 10 3.14 13.75 13.81
C PRO A 10 3.42 12.47 14.59
N GLN A 11 3.23 11.31 13.96
CA GLN A 11 3.53 10.01 14.54
C GLN A 11 4.89 9.54 14.07
N HIS A 12 5.60 8.86 14.94
CA HIS A 12 6.80 8.12 14.59
C HIS A 12 6.38 6.80 13.94
N ILE A 13 6.64 6.66 12.65
CA ILE A 13 6.36 5.45 11.87
C ILE A 13 7.70 4.81 11.50
N PRO A 14 8.06 3.68 12.12
CA PRO A 14 9.34 3.06 11.84
C PRO A 14 9.37 2.52 10.39
N THR A 15 10.45 2.79 9.68
CA THR A 15 10.70 2.31 8.32
C THR A 15 11.83 1.30 8.29
N TYR A 16 11.82 0.37 7.34
CA TYR A 16 12.86 -0.68 7.25
C TYR A 16 14.25 -0.12 6.94
N ASP A 17 14.32 1.06 6.32
CA ASP A 17 15.57 1.78 6.02
C ASP A 17 16.05 2.66 7.18
N GLY A 18 15.26 2.79 8.24
CA GLY A 18 15.57 3.56 9.45
C GLY A 18 15.46 5.09 9.29
N SER A 19 14.87 5.58 8.20
CA SER A 19 14.67 7.02 7.96
C SER A 19 13.47 7.59 8.71
N ASP A 20 12.48 6.75 9.06
CA ASP A 20 11.16 7.13 9.58
C ASP A 20 10.36 8.08 8.64
N GLN A 21 10.76 8.14 7.37
CA GLN A 21 10.07 8.92 6.33
C GLN A 21 9.12 8.01 5.56
N SER A 22 7.89 7.89 6.05
CA SER A 22 6.84 7.04 5.48
C SER A 22 5.89 7.84 4.60
N THR A 23 5.36 7.17 3.55
CA THR A 23 4.34 7.68 2.64
C THR A 23 3.24 6.65 2.42
N HIS A 24 2.15 7.06 1.76
CA HIS A 24 1.04 6.21 1.32
C HIS A 24 0.47 5.29 2.42
N PRO A 25 0.13 5.79 3.62
CA PRO A 25 -0.42 4.94 4.66
C PRO A 25 -1.83 4.47 4.30
N SER A 26 -2.05 3.16 4.27
CA SER A 26 -3.36 2.52 4.19
C SER A 26 -3.61 1.75 5.47
N VAL A 27 -4.63 2.15 6.26
CA VAL A 27 -4.84 1.66 7.62
C VAL A 27 -6.18 0.95 7.75
N LEU A 28 -6.13 -0.26 8.28
CA LEU A 28 -7.31 -1.02 8.72
C LEU A 28 -7.45 -0.95 10.24
N ARG A 29 -8.69 -0.80 10.70
CA ARG A 29 -9.06 -0.96 12.10
C ARG A 29 -10.02 -2.14 12.25
N PHE A 30 -9.73 -3.00 13.18
CA PHE A 30 -10.58 -4.13 13.58
C PHE A 30 -11.37 -3.80 14.85
N ASP A 31 -12.60 -4.33 14.98
CA ASP A 31 -13.41 -4.16 16.19
C ASP A 31 -12.93 -5.05 17.34
N ALA A 32 -12.28 -6.16 17.02
CA ALA A 32 -11.54 -7.02 17.94
C ALA A 32 -10.17 -7.32 17.32
N PRO A 33 -9.11 -7.56 18.12
CA PRO A 33 -7.78 -7.81 17.57
C PRO A 33 -7.78 -8.95 16.55
N TRP A 34 -7.27 -8.67 15.35
CA TRP A 34 -6.98 -9.67 14.34
C TRP A 34 -5.51 -10.05 14.47
N HIS A 35 -5.21 -11.32 14.72
CA HIS A 35 -3.86 -11.81 15.04
C HIS A 35 -3.10 -10.97 16.09
N GLY A 36 -3.85 -10.51 17.13
CA GLY A 36 -3.28 -9.80 18.28
C GLY A 36 -3.24 -8.27 18.16
N TYR A 37 -3.66 -7.68 17.02
CA TYR A 37 -3.58 -6.25 16.79
C TYR A 37 -4.92 -5.65 16.34
N LEU A 38 -5.23 -4.44 16.86
CA LEU A 38 -6.43 -3.68 16.48
C LEU A 38 -6.24 -2.91 15.16
N TYR A 39 -5.01 -2.52 14.84
CA TYR A 39 -4.70 -1.73 13.66
C TYR A 39 -3.60 -2.40 12.85
N TRP A 40 -3.80 -2.40 11.54
CA TRP A 40 -2.84 -2.85 10.55
C TRP A 40 -2.63 -1.75 9.54
N MET A 41 -1.39 -1.43 9.23
CA MET A 41 -1.02 -0.40 8.27
C MET A 41 -0.11 -1.00 7.21
N ALA A 42 -0.44 -0.75 5.95
CA ALA A 42 0.55 -0.82 4.87
C ALA A 42 1.06 0.59 4.61
N MET A 43 2.34 0.71 4.31
CA MET A 43 2.98 1.97 3.92
C MET A 43 4.24 1.71 3.10
N THR A 44 4.81 2.75 2.50
CA THR A 44 6.11 2.71 1.86
C THR A 44 7.03 3.77 2.46
N PRO A 45 8.34 3.53 2.64
CA PRO A 45 9.32 4.59 2.89
C PRO A 45 9.52 5.46 1.66
N TYR A 46 9.80 6.75 1.85
CA TYR A 46 10.19 7.65 0.77
C TYR A 46 11.26 8.64 1.25
N PRO A 47 12.42 8.15 1.70
CA PRO A 47 13.44 8.98 2.31
C PRO A 47 14.09 9.90 1.29
N TYR A 48 14.06 11.21 1.56
CA TYR A 48 14.76 12.23 0.78
C TYR A 48 14.44 12.20 -0.73
N ASN A 49 13.17 11.89 -1.08
CA ASN A 49 12.70 11.69 -2.46
C ASN A 49 13.38 10.53 -3.20
N ASN A 50 13.81 9.50 -2.48
CA ASN A 50 14.37 8.30 -3.07
C ASN A 50 13.28 7.23 -3.21
N ASP A 51 12.71 7.11 -4.41
CA ASP A 51 11.70 6.13 -4.79
C ASP A 51 12.26 4.69 -4.82
N GLY A 52 13.55 4.52 -5.04
CA GLY A 52 14.21 3.20 -5.01
C GLY A 52 14.18 2.49 -3.65
N LEU A 53 13.65 3.15 -2.59
CA LEU A 53 13.40 2.58 -1.27
C LEU A 53 11.90 2.49 -0.95
N GLU A 54 11.04 2.79 -1.92
CA GLU A 54 9.59 2.83 -1.76
C GLU A 54 8.97 1.43 -1.85
N ASP A 55 9.37 0.55 -0.93
CA ASP A 55 8.94 -0.85 -0.91
C ASP A 55 7.85 -1.12 0.12
N PRO A 56 6.83 -1.97 -0.21
CA PRO A 56 5.69 -2.25 0.67
C PRO A 56 6.12 -2.81 2.03
N SER A 57 5.60 -2.20 3.08
CA SER A 57 5.89 -2.56 4.47
C SER A 57 4.60 -2.64 5.28
N ILE A 58 4.58 -3.52 6.29
CA ILE A 58 3.44 -3.71 7.20
C ILE A 58 3.85 -3.35 8.61
N LEU A 59 2.98 -2.58 9.27
CA LEU A 59 3.07 -2.23 10.68
C LEU A 59 1.76 -2.52 11.38
N VAL A 60 1.82 -2.68 12.69
CA VAL A 60 0.67 -2.95 13.55
C VAL A 60 0.66 -2.06 14.77
N SER A 61 -0.52 -1.88 15.34
CA SER A 61 -0.71 -1.10 16.57
C SER A 61 -1.94 -1.59 17.33
N ASN A 62 -1.96 -1.35 18.66
CA ASN A 62 -3.13 -1.52 19.50
C ASN A 62 -3.73 -0.19 20.00
N ASP A 63 -3.06 0.93 19.79
CA ASP A 63 -3.45 2.25 20.27
C ASP A 63 -3.54 3.32 19.16
N ALA A 64 -3.21 2.96 17.90
CA ALA A 64 -3.08 3.84 16.76
C ALA A 64 -2.06 4.98 16.93
N GLN A 65 -1.14 4.86 17.88
CA GLN A 65 -0.08 5.83 18.19
C GLN A 65 1.29 5.19 18.12
N THR A 66 1.43 4.00 18.69
CA THR A 66 2.66 3.23 18.70
C THR A 66 2.59 2.17 17.62
N TRP A 67 3.44 2.28 16.62
CA TRP A 67 3.50 1.36 15.49
C TRP A 67 4.76 0.51 15.53
N ILE A 68 4.60 -0.78 15.32
CA ILE A 68 5.70 -1.75 15.32
C ILE A 68 5.57 -2.70 14.13
N VAL A 69 6.66 -3.35 13.75
CA VAL A 69 6.62 -4.49 12.83
C VAL A 69 6.06 -5.70 13.59
N PRO A 70 5.06 -6.43 13.06
CA PRO A 70 4.54 -7.62 13.74
C PRO A 70 5.62 -8.69 13.92
N ASP A 71 5.56 -9.41 15.03
CA ASP A 71 6.53 -10.47 15.34
C ASP A 71 6.59 -11.51 14.22
N GLY A 72 7.79 -11.84 13.80
CA GLY A 72 8.05 -12.81 12.73
C GLY A 72 8.03 -12.24 11.31
N LEU A 73 7.60 -10.99 11.12
CA LEU A 73 7.67 -10.31 9.82
C LEU A 73 9.00 -9.59 9.65
N THR A 74 9.47 -9.53 8.41
CA THR A 74 10.58 -8.67 7.99
C THR A 74 10.12 -7.76 6.86
N ASN A 75 10.24 -6.44 7.04
CA ASN A 75 10.04 -5.46 5.99
C ASN A 75 11.35 -5.19 5.23
N PRO A 76 11.29 -4.82 3.92
CA PRO A 76 10.07 -4.75 3.12
C PRO A 76 9.55 -6.14 2.74
N LEU A 77 8.26 -6.25 2.40
CA LEU A 77 7.63 -7.51 1.97
C LEU A 77 8.21 -8.02 0.64
N THR A 78 8.57 -7.11 -0.23
CA THR A 78 9.17 -7.41 -1.53
C THR A 78 9.99 -6.20 -1.99
N PRO A 79 11.20 -6.41 -2.50
CA PRO A 79 12.00 -5.33 -3.06
C PRO A 79 11.48 -4.93 -4.44
N ALA A 80 11.70 -3.68 -4.81
CA ALA A 80 11.43 -3.17 -6.15
C ALA A 80 12.29 -3.84 -7.24
N PRO A 81 11.83 -3.84 -8.49
CA PRO A 81 12.66 -4.20 -9.64
C PRO A 81 13.81 -3.21 -9.79
N LYS A 82 14.84 -3.60 -10.54
CA LYS A 82 15.99 -2.74 -10.86
C LYS A 82 16.23 -2.70 -12.37
N PRO A 83 16.01 -1.56 -13.02
CA PRO A 83 15.50 -0.29 -12.48
C PRO A 83 14.02 -0.38 -12.11
N GLY A 84 13.57 0.49 -11.19
CA GLY A 84 12.17 0.62 -10.85
C GLY A 84 11.94 0.83 -9.35
N HIS A 85 10.66 0.99 -9.01
CA HIS A 85 10.21 1.20 -7.64
C HIS A 85 8.83 0.55 -7.41
N ASN A 86 8.48 0.38 -6.15
CA ASN A 86 7.13 0.06 -5.71
C ASN A 86 6.53 1.31 -5.05
N CYS A 87 5.21 1.51 -5.17
CA CYS A 87 4.55 2.64 -4.52
C CYS A 87 3.05 2.37 -4.30
N ASP A 88 2.35 3.35 -3.78
CA ASP A 88 0.89 3.43 -3.74
C ASP A 88 0.22 2.18 -3.17
N VAL A 89 0.57 1.82 -1.95
CA VAL A 89 0.00 0.64 -1.28
C VAL A 89 -1.45 0.86 -0.86
N GLU A 90 -2.27 -0.19 -0.99
CA GLU A 90 -3.63 -0.26 -0.47
C GLU A 90 -3.85 -1.58 0.24
N LEU A 91 -4.20 -1.52 1.52
CA LEU A 91 -4.45 -2.69 2.36
C LEU A 91 -5.95 -2.87 2.57
N VAL A 92 -6.47 -4.03 2.24
CA VAL A 92 -7.88 -4.37 2.46
C VAL A 92 -8.02 -5.70 3.21
N TYR A 93 -9.09 -5.84 3.98
CA TYR A 93 -9.42 -7.07 4.66
C TYR A 93 -10.55 -7.81 3.93
N ASN A 94 -10.24 -9.01 3.47
CA ASN A 94 -11.25 -9.91 2.92
C ASN A 94 -11.87 -10.74 4.04
N LYS A 95 -13.02 -10.29 4.55
CA LYS A 95 -13.72 -10.93 5.66
C LYS A 95 -14.17 -12.36 5.37
N GLU A 96 -14.46 -12.71 4.11
CA GLU A 96 -14.94 -14.04 3.74
C GLU A 96 -13.84 -15.08 3.78
N ARG A 97 -12.61 -14.65 3.50
CA ARG A 97 -11.42 -15.52 3.52
C ARG A 97 -10.61 -15.40 4.80
N ASP A 98 -10.94 -14.40 5.63
CA ASP A 98 -10.15 -14.01 6.80
C ASP A 98 -8.69 -13.71 6.44
N GLU A 99 -8.50 -12.89 5.40
CA GLU A 99 -7.19 -12.57 4.83
C GLU A 99 -6.99 -11.07 4.69
N LEU A 100 -5.76 -10.61 4.89
CA LEU A 100 -5.29 -9.32 4.38
C LEU A 100 -4.88 -9.45 2.92
N TRP A 101 -5.30 -8.49 2.11
CA TRP A 101 -4.92 -8.31 0.72
C TRP A 101 -4.19 -6.98 0.58
N LEU A 102 -2.95 -7.03 0.13
CA LEU A 102 -2.12 -5.85 -0.11
C LEU A 102 -1.97 -5.65 -1.61
N TYR A 103 -2.50 -4.54 -2.09
CA TYR A 103 -2.27 -4.06 -3.44
C TYR A 103 -1.16 -3.01 -3.42
N TYR A 104 -0.38 -2.93 -4.47
CA TYR A 104 0.61 -1.90 -4.66
C TYR A 104 0.94 -1.73 -6.15
N VAL A 105 1.49 -0.59 -6.51
CA VAL A 105 2.00 -0.33 -7.85
C VAL A 105 3.48 -0.71 -7.90
N GLU A 106 3.87 -1.48 -8.90
CA GLU A 106 5.27 -1.69 -9.28
C GLU A 106 5.50 -1.01 -10.63
N ALA A 107 6.54 -0.18 -10.72
CA ALA A 107 6.98 0.47 -11.94
C ALA A 107 8.41 0.04 -12.26
N ASP A 108 8.70 -0.24 -13.53
CA ASP A 108 10.06 -0.60 -13.98
C ASP A 108 10.91 0.61 -14.38
N ASP A 109 10.36 1.84 -14.25
CA ASP A 109 10.97 3.12 -14.61
C ASP A 109 11.35 3.29 -16.09
N ILE A 110 11.13 2.26 -16.88
CA ILE A 110 11.48 2.24 -18.30
C ILE A 110 10.23 2.42 -19.16
N VAL A 111 9.22 1.58 -18.95
CA VAL A 111 8.08 1.47 -19.88
C VAL A 111 6.74 1.29 -19.19
N GLN A 112 6.64 0.60 -18.04
CA GLN A 112 5.36 0.07 -17.57
C GLN A 112 5.18 0.13 -16.05
N SER A 113 3.91 0.15 -15.64
CA SER A 113 3.49 -0.08 -14.25
C SER A 113 2.44 -1.19 -14.16
N TRP A 114 2.41 -1.86 -13.04
CA TRP A 114 1.48 -2.95 -12.72
C TRP A 114 0.87 -2.72 -11.35
N VAL A 115 -0.41 -3.02 -11.19
CA VAL A 115 -0.95 -3.27 -9.84
C VAL A 115 -0.72 -4.72 -9.51
N LYS A 116 -0.05 -4.96 -8.41
CA LYS A 116 0.22 -6.28 -7.85
C LYS A 116 -0.56 -6.52 -6.58
N LEU A 117 -0.81 -7.78 -6.27
CA LEU A 117 -1.53 -8.24 -5.09
C LEU A 117 -0.70 -9.30 -4.37
N MET A 118 -0.55 -9.12 -3.06
CA MET A 118 -0.08 -10.14 -2.11
C MET A 118 -1.19 -10.42 -1.10
N ARG A 119 -1.25 -11.65 -0.58
CA ARG A 119 -2.25 -12.07 0.41
C ARG A 119 -1.59 -12.69 1.62
N SER A 120 -2.22 -12.50 2.77
CA SER A 120 -1.78 -13.12 4.01
C SER A 120 -2.97 -13.51 4.89
N ALA A 121 -2.95 -14.72 5.44
CA ALA A 121 -3.93 -15.20 6.40
C ALA A 121 -3.56 -14.88 7.85
N ASP A 122 -2.38 -14.34 8.11
CA ASP A 122 -1.90 -14.05 9.46
C ASP A 122 -1.18 -12.69 9.58
N GLY A 123 -1.00 -11.97 8.45
CA GLY A 123 -0.30 -10.69 8.39
C GLY A 123 1.23 -10.80 8.42
N VAL A 124 1.77 -12.01 8.58
CA VAL A 124 3.22 -12.29 8.68
C VAL A 124 3.74 -13.04 7.45
N HIS A 125 3.01 -14.07 7.01
CA HIS A 125 3.36 -14.86 5.84
C HIS A 125 2.57 -14.37 4.62
N TRP A 126 3.27 -13.81 3.64
CA TRP A 126 2.67 -13.24 2.44
C TRP A 126 2.94 -14.09 1.21
N THR A 127 1.94 -14.18 0.33
CA THR A 127 2.11 -14.86 -0.96
C THR A 127 3.12 -14.10 -1.84
N ARG A 128 3.62 -14.77 -2.87
CA ARG A 128 4.32 -14.07 -3.94
C ARG A 128 3.39 -13.07 -4.63
N PRO A 129 3.90 -11.92 -5.10
CA PRO A 129 3.11 -10.95 -5.84
C PRO A 129 2.51 -11.55 -7.11
N GLU A 130 1.24 -11.26 -7.38
CA GLU A 130 0.57 -11.56 -8.64
C GLU A 130 0.10 -10.26 -9.32
N ILE A 131 0.19 -10.20 -10.63
CA ILE A 131 -0.29 -9.04 -11.41
C ILE A 131 -1.81 -9.12 -11.50
N VAL A 132 -2.51 -8.08 -11.05
CA VAL A 132 -3.98 -7.99 -11.11
C VAL A 132 -4.48 -6.93 -12.08
N LEU A 133 -3.64 -5.94 -12.42
CA LEU A 133 -3.93 -4.95 -13.44
C LEU A 133 -2.65 -4.55 -14.16
N HIS A 134 -2.72 -4.46 -15.48
CA HIS A 134 -1.62 -4.06 -16.34
C HIS A 134 -2.17 -3.46 -17.63
N ASP A 135 -1.60 -2.33 -18.04
CA ASP A 135 -1.87 -1.76 -19.35
C ASP A 135 -0.60 -1.91 -20.22
N PRO A 136 -0.60 -2.84 -21.19
CA PRO A 136 0.60 -3.10 -22.01
C PRO A 136 0.86 -2.01 -23.06
N VAL A 137 -0.04 -1.07 -23.23
CA VAL A 137 0.02 -0.05 -24.29
C VAL A 137 0.56 1.29 -23.76
N GLN A 138 0.40 1.55 -22.48
CA GLN A 138 0.68 2.86 -21.91
C GLN A 138 1.84 2.83 -20.90
N LYS A 139 2.72 3.80 -21.01
CA LYS A 139 3.81 4.02 -20.07
C LYS A 139 3.27 4.71 -18.81
N TYR A 140 3.59 4.18 -17.61
CA TYR A 140 3.20 4.76 -16.31
C TYR A 140 1.70 5.06 -16.18
N SER A 141 0.86 4.16 -16.68
CA SER A 141 -0.57 4.44 -16.81
C SER A 141 -1.38 4.26 -15.53
N ILE A 142 -0.88 3.55 -14.54
CA ILE A 142 -1.67 3.13 -13.38
C ILE A 142 -0.99 3.59 -12.10
N LEU A 143 -1.71 4.40 -11.31
CA LEU A 143 -1.29 4.87 -10.00
C LEU A 143 -2.45 4.81 -9.00
N SER A 144 -2.11 4.86 -7.72
CA SER A 144 -3.03 5.06 -6.59
C SER A 144 -4.27 4.15 -6.64
N PRO A 145 -4.10 2.83 -6.66
CA PRO A 145 -5.24 1.92 -6.62
C PRO A 145 -5.99 2.07 -5.30
N CYS A 146 -7.31 2.16 -5.38
CA CYS A 146 -8.22 2.16 -4.26
C CYS A 146 -9.22 1.02 -4.44
N ILE A 147 -9.28 0.09 -3.49
CA ILE A 147 -10.05 -1.13 -3.62
C ILE A 147 -11.19 -1.16 -2.61
N GLN A 148 -12.38 -1.43 -3.08
CA GLN A 148 -13.55 -1.50 -2.22
C GLN A 148 -14.42 -2.71 -2.53
N ARG A 149 -14.95 -3.33 -1.46
CA ARG A 149 -16.00 -4.32 -1.59
C ARG A 149 -17.35 -3.63 -1.71
N MET A 150 -18.13 -4.03 -2.72
CA MET A 150 -19.45 -3.51 -2.98
C MET A 150 -20.52 -4.28 -2.19
N GLN A 151 -21.74 -3.71 -2.09
CA GLN A 151 -22.86 -4.34 -1.40
C GLN A 151 -23.31 -5.66 -2.04
N ASP A 152 -23.10 -5.82 -3.34
CA ASP A 152 -23.39 -7.04 -4.09
C ASP A 152 -22.34 -8.15 -3.92
N GLY A 153 -21.31 -7.89 -3.09
CA GLY A 153 -20.20 -8.80 -2.84
C GLY A 153 -19.08 -8.74 -3.87
N SER A 154 -19.22 -7.97 -4.94
CA SER A 154 -18.14 -7.75 -5.91
C SER A 154 -17.05 -6.85 -5.33
N TRP A 155 -15.85 -6.94 -5.91
CA TRP A 155 -14.76 -6.03 -5.62
C TRP A 155 -14.60 -5.06 -6.79
N ARG A 156 -14.34 -3.79 -6.48
CA ARG A 156 -14.02 -2.77 -7.46
C ARG A 156 -12.70 -2.10 -7.11
N MET A 157 -11.95 -1.78 -8.15
CA MET A 157 -10.74 -0.98 -8.08
C MET A 157 -10.97 0.31 -8.84
N TRP A 158 -10.64 1.42 -8.21
CA TRP A 158 -10.44 2.69 -8.87
C TRP A 158 -8.95 2.99 -8.89
N TYR A 159 -8.47 3.57 -9.95
CA TYR A 159 -7.06 3.95 -10.07
C TYR A 159 -6.92 5.22 -10.90
N VAL A 160 -5.78 5.88 -10.81
CA VAL A 160 -5.45 7.02 -11.65
C VAL A 160 -4.82 6.50 -12.94
N ASP A 161 -5.46 6.80 -14.06
CA ASP A 161 -4.89 6.59 -15.40
C ASP A 161 -4.14 7.87 -15.79
N THR A 162 -2.84 7.79 -15.86
CA THR A 162 -1.96 8.93 -16.20
C THR A 162 -1.68 9.04 -17.70
N GLY A 163 -2.24 8.14 -18.50
CA GLY A 163 -2.00 8.12 -19.96
C GLY A 163 -0.54 7.84 -20.32
N ASN A 164 -0.17 8.18 -21.54
CA ASN A 164 1.14 7.82 -22.13
C ASN A 164 2.33 8.64 -21.63
N THR A 165 2.11 9.68 -20.86
CA THR A 165 3.15 10.64 -20.46
C THR A 165 3.41 10.66 -18.95
N GLY A 166 2.78 9.75 -18.21
CA GLY A 166 2.93 9.63 -16.77
C GLY A 166 2.20 10.74 -16.00
N TYR A 167 2.44 10.79 -14.68
CA TYR A 167 1.74 11.71 -13.76
C TYR A 167 1.99 13.21 -14.03
N GLN A 168 2.96 13.56 -14.83
CA GLN A 168 3.21 14.94 -15.26
C GLN A 168 2.24 15.39 -16.36
N ASN A 169 1.39 14.48 -16.85
CA ASN A 169 0.37 14.80 -17.82
C ASN A 169 -0.81 15.53 -17.16
N GLN A 170 -1.42 16.46 -17.89
CA GLN A 170 -2.60 17.18 -17.42
C GLN A 170 -3.92 16.39 -17.63
N ASP A 171 -3.85 15.21 -18.23
CA ASP A 171 -5.00 14.40 -18.62
C ASP A 171 -5.28 13.21 -17.67
N ASN A 172 -4.80 13.27 -16.44
CA ASN A 172 -5.04 12.23 -15.44
C ASN A 172 -6.54 12.00 -15.23
N LYS A 173 -6.94 10.74 -15.23
CA LYS A 173 -8.35 10.34 -15.07
C LYS A 173 -8.48 9.24 -14.04
N VAL A 174 -9.53 9.31 -13.23
CA VAL A 174 -9.92 8.18 -12.38
C VAL A 174 -10.69 7.17 -13.23
N ARG A 175 -10.30 5.93 -13.18
CA ARG A 175 -10.94 4.78 -13.84
C ARG A 175 -11.62 3.89 -12.80
#